data_33b09c86fc77bec9d95e74c2f679b9c3
#
_entry.id   33b09c86fc77bec9d95e74c2f679b9c3
#
_cell.length_a   1.000
_cell.length_b   1.000
_cell.length_c   1.000
_cell.angle_alpha   90.00
_cell.angle_beta   90.00
_cell.angle_gamma   90.00
#
_symmetry.space_group_name_H-M   'P 1'
#
loop_
_entity.id
_entity.type
_entity.pdbx_description
1 polymer ?
#
loop_
_entity_poly.entity_id
_entity_poly.type
_entity_poly.pdbx_seq_one_letter_code
_entity_poly.pdbx_strand_id
1 'polypeptide(L)'
;MKKRTVLIGIAVLGVCLATALVTAGARDRRPVLVCLGDSLTSCGGAGGHFSHWLQRLMPDVRVIDAGIGGDTLDGGRARYDRDVLAHNPDVVLIALGANDFWRNSRPVPVMGGDLRAMVKEARRRGMQVVVASCFGDRDFWEEVCTEFDASRFELAEQIARMERAICDEYECLYVPNMQIDVKPNRLPPFWDETDHPNRAGNEQVALCLLPALRQAVSRVKTK
;
A
#
# COMPACT_ATOMS: atom_id res chain seq x y z
N MET A 1 37.30 -18.26 -54.79
CA MET A 1 35.91 -18.15 -54.29
C MET A 1 35.74 -18.45 -52.78
N LYS A 2 36.72 -18.22 -51.89
CA LYS A 2 36.60 -18.56 -50.44
C LYS A 2 36.65 -17.40 -49.46
N LYS A 3 36.74 -16.15 -49.94
CA LYS A 3 36.86 -14.96 -49.02
C LYS A 3 35.55 -14.16 -48.79
N ARG A 4 34.48 -14.41 -49.57
CA ARG A 4 33.23 -13.67 -49.44
C ARG A 4 32.26 -14.24 -48.39
N THR A 5 32.35 -15.55 -48.07
CA THR A 5 31.41 -16.23 -47.15
C THR A 5 31.73 -15.93 -45.68
N VAL A 6 32.99 -15.61 -45.33
CA VAL A 6 33.38 -15.35 -43.94
C VAL A 6 32.95 -13.94 -43.46
N LEU A 7 32.92 -12.94 -44.36
CA LEU A 7 32.48 -11.58 -43.97
C LEU A 7 30.98 -11.46 -43.72
N ILE A 8 30.16 -12.26 -44.41
CA ILE A 8 28.70 -12.24 -44.19
C ILE A 8 28.33 -12.90 -42.85
N GLY A 9 29.06 -13.93 -42.44
CA GLY A 9 28.83 -14.61 -41.14
C GLY A 9 29.14 -13.73 -39.93
N ILE A 10 30.20 -12.90 -40.02
CA ILE A 10 30.58 -12.00 -38.93
C ILE A 10 29.60 -10.83 -38.82
N ALA A 11 29.10 -10.31 -39.93
CA ALA A 11 28.10 -9.22 -39.91
C ALA A 11 26.75 -9.66 -39.33
N VAL A 12 26.28 -10.90 -39.64
CA VAL A 12 25.05 -11.44 -39.11
C VAL A 12 25.17 -11.74 -37.61
N LEU A 13 26.31 -12.26 -37.15
CA LEU A 13 26.54 -12.52 -35.72
C LEU A 13 26.61 -11.19 -34.91
N GLY A 14 27.22 -10.16 -35.47
CA GLY A 14 27.31 -8.84 -34.85
C GLY A 14 25.96 -8.16 -34.70
N VAL A 15 25.08 -8.28 -35.69
CA VAL A 15 23.69 -7.73 -35.62
C VAL A 15 22.83 -8.50 -34.62
N CYS A 16 22.95 -9.82 -34.55
CA CYS A 16 22.24 -10.62 -33.58
C CYS A 16 22.70 -10.36 -32.14
N LEU A 17 24.00 -10.15 -31.89
CA LEU A 17 24.50 -9.76 -30.58
C LEU A 17 24.05 -8.35 -30.17
N ALA A 18 24.06 -7.39 -31.12
CA ALA A 18 23.62 -6.03 -30.86
C ALA A 18 22.13 -5.93 -30.55
N THR A 19 21.28 -6.71 -31.26
CA THR A 19 19.84 -6.78 -30.97
C THR A 19 19.54 -7.51 -29.65
N ALA A 20 20.29 -8.55 -29.30
CA ALA A 20 20.16 -9.24 -28.02
C ALA A 20 20.57 -8.36 -26.83
N LEU A 21 21.60 -7.49 -26.99
CA LEU A 21 22.00 -6.53 -25.95
C LEU A 21 21.02 -5.38 -25.81
N VAL A 22 20.31 -4.96 -26.86
CA VAL A 22 19.31 -3.90 -26.81
C VAL A 22 18.01 -4.36 -26.16
N THR A 23 17.65 -5.66 -26.27
CA THR A 23 16.45 -6.23 -25.65
C THR A 23 16.65 -6.64 -24.18
N ALA A 24 17.88 -6.79 -23.72
CA ALA A 24 18.20 -7.20 -22.35
C ALA A 24 18.17 -6.06 -21.31
N GLY A 25 17.75 -4.84 -21.67
CA GLY A 25 18.00 -3.66 -20.85
C GLY A 25 16.88 -2.67 -20.62
N ALA A 26 15.65 -2.91 -21.06
CA ALA A 26 14.53 -2.06 -20.64
C ALA A 26 14.13 -2.43 -19.21
N ARG A 27 14.85 -1.91 -18.21
CA ARG A 27 14.38 -1.95 -16.81
C ARG A 27 13.00 -1.32 -16.77
N ASP A 28 12.05 -2.01 -16.15
CA ASP A 28 10.75 -1.43 -15.85
C ASP A 28 11.01 -0.14 -15.02
N ARG A 29 10.77 1.01 -15.64
CA ARG A 29 11.03 2.33 -15.04
C ARG A 29 9.81 2.89 -14.32
N ARG A 30 8.72 2.11 -14.28
CA ARG A 30 7.52 2.56 -13.57
C ARG A 30 7.85 2.76 -12.09
N PRO A 31 7.32 3.83 -11.46
CA PRO A 31 7.36 3.96 -10.01
C PRO A 31 6.82 2.71 -9.32
N VAL A 32 7.42 2.33 -8.21
CA VAL A 32 7.04 1.15 -7.42
C VAL A 32 6.27 1.62 -6.20
N LEU A 33 5.01 1.14 -6.06
CA LEU A 33 4.16 1.31 -4.90
C LEU A 33 4.08 -0.03 -4.16
N VAL A 34 4.46 -0.04 -2.88
CA VAL A 34 4.20 -1.18 -1.99
C VAL A 34 3.04 -0.84 -1.06
N CYS A 35 2.04 -1.72 -1.00
CA CYS A 35 0.89 -1.63 -0.09
C CYS A 35 1.16 -2.55 1.11
N LEU A 36 1.75 -2.01 2.18
CA LEU A 36 1.96 -2.70 3.45
C LEU A 36 0.69 -2.62 4.28
N GLY A 37 0.13 -3.76 4.66
CA GLY A 37 -1.10 -3.78 5.44
C GLY A 37 -1.44 -5.14 6.04
N ASP A 38 -2.64 -5.25 6.57
CA ASP A 38 -3.18 -6.45 7.21
C ASP A 38 -4.20 -7.19 6.31
N SER A 39 -5.22 -7.79 6.91
CA SER A 39 -6.29 -8.47 6.17
C SER A 39 -7.10 -7.52 5.28
N LEU A 40 -7.25 -6.26 5.64
CA LEU A 40 -7.93 -5.27 4.80
C LEU A 40 -7.18 -5.02 3.48
N THR A 41 -5.87 -5.25 3.45
CA THR A 41 -5.06 -5.17 2.24
C THR A 41 -5.16 -6.47 1.42
N SER A 42 -5.20 -7.63 2.07
CA SER A 42 -5.19 -8.94 1.42
C SER A 42 -6.57 -9.60 1.25
N CYS A 43 -7.67 -8.93 1.63
CA CYS A 43 -9.03 -9.44 1.46
C CYS A 43 -9.58 -9.24 0.04
N GLY A 44 -10.74 -9.85 -0.27
CA GLY A 44 -11.42 -9.70 -1.58
C GLY A 44 -11.19 -10.86 -2.54
N GLY A 45 -10.46 -11.90 -2.13
CA GLY A 45 -10.18 -13.10 -2.92
C GLY A 45 -9.23 -12.87 -4.10
N ALA A 46 -9.02 -13.89 -4.89
CA ALA A 46 -8.08 -13.86 -6.01
C ALA A 46 -8.41 -12.75 -7.03
N GLY A 47 -7.48 -11.79 -7.19
CA GLY A 47 -7.64 -10.64 -8.09
C GLY A 47 -8.67 -9.60 -7.62
N GLY A 48 -9.13 -9.69 -6.36
CA GLY A 48 -10.10 -8.78 -5.77
C GLY A 48 -9.56 -7.82 -4.72
N HIS A 49 -8.28 -7.94 -4.32
CA HIS A 49 -7.64 -7.01 -3.40
C HIS A 49 -7.63 -5.57 -3.93
N PHE A 50 -7.66 -4.57 -3.09
CA PHE A 50 -7.61 -3.18 -3.56
C PHE A 50 -6.31 -2.87 -4.32
N SER A 51 -5.21 -3.54 -4.02
CA SER A 51 -3.94 -3.43 -4.74
C SER A 51 -4.06 -3.84 -6.22
N HIS A 52 -4.89 -4.85 -6.54
CA HIS A 52 -5.18 -5.23 -7.92
C HIS A 52 -6.01 -4.17 -8.65
N TRP A 53 -6.94 -3.52 -7.96
CA TRP A 53 -7.70 -2.40 -8.51
C TRP A 53 -6.80 -1.18 -8.74
N LEU A 54 -5.90 -0.87 -7.79
CA LEU A 54 -4.89 0.18 -7.95
C LEU A 54 -4.00 -0.09 -9.16
N GLN A 55 -3.56 -1.35 -9.37
CA GLN A 55 -2.76 -1.69 -10.56
C GLN A 55 -3.51 -1.41 -11.87
N ARG A 56 -4.83 -1.59 -11.91
CA ARG A 56 -5.67 -1.27 -13.09
C ARG A 56 -5.87 0.23 -13.27
N LEU A 57 -6.07 0.95 -12.15
CA LEU A 57 -6.32 2.40 -12.13
C LEU A 57 -5.03 3.22 -12.35
N MET A 58 -3.86 2.61 -12.10
CA MET A 58 -2.52 3.21 -12.22
C MET A 58 -1.60 2.28 -13.04
N PRO A 59 -1.86 2.08 -14.35
CA PRO A 59 -1.09 1.12 -15.16
C PRO A 59 0.38 1.51 -15.35
N ASP A 60 0.70 2.77 -15.16
CA ASP A 60 2.03 3.37 -15.19
C ASP A 60 2.81 3.21 -13.87
N VAL A 61 2.21 2.58 -12.85
CA VAL A 61 2.82 2.27 -11.55
C VAL A 61 2.88 0.75 -11.38
N ARG A 62 3.97 0.24 -10.82
CA ARG A 62 4.05 -1.16 -10.39
C ARG A 62 3.56 -1.27 -8.95
N VAL A 63 2.41 -1.88 -8.75
CA VAL A 63 1.80 -2.08 -7.43
C VAL A 63 2.18 -3.46 -6.88
N ILE A 64 2.64 -3.48 -5.63
CA ILE A 64 3.00 -4.70 -4.89
C ILE A 64 2.11 -4.80 -3.67
N ASP A 65 1.43 -5.93 -3.54
CA ASP A 65 0.66 -6.28 -2.36
C ASP A 65 1.59 -6.87 -1.29
N ALA A 66 1.54 -6.32 -0.09
CA ALA A 66 2.25 -6.77 1.09
C ALA A 66 1.30 -6.85 2.30
N GLY A 67 0.04 -7.25 2.06
CA GLY A 67 -0.97 -7.51 3.08
C GLY A 67 -0.78 -8.88 3.72
N ILE A 68 -0.86 -8.96 5.05
CA ILE A 68 -0.88 -10.20 5.82
C ILE A 68 -2.05 -10.17 6.81
N GLY A 69 -2.96 -11.15 6.70
CA GLY A 69 -4.12 -11.23 7.59
C GLY A 69 -3.74 -11.26 9.07
N GLY A 70 -4.41 -10.45 9.89
CA GLY A 70 -4.16 -10.36 11.32
C GLY A 70 -2.92 -9.56 11.72
N ASP A 71 -2.20 -8.95 10.80
CA ASP A 71 -0.98 -8.20 11.12
C ASP A 71 -1.25 -6.90 11.87
N THR A 72 -0.27 -6.45 12.62
CA THR A 72 -0.27 -5.28 13.50
C THR A 72 0.85 -4.32 13.10
N LEU A 73 0.91 -3.14 13.70
CA LEU A 73 1.99 -2.18 13.46
C LEU A 73 3.38 -2.73 13.78
N ASP A 74 3.52 -3.51 14.86
CA ASP A 74 4.81 -4.18 15.17
C ASP A 74 5.11 -5.34 14.21
N GLY A 75 4.11 -6.09 13.78
CA GLY A 75 4.26 -7.13 12.76
C GLY A 75 4.72 -6.54 11.43
N GLY A 76 4.05 -5.48 10.97
CA GLY A 76 4.46 -4.74 9.77
C GLY A 76 5.88 -4.19 9.87
N ARG A 77 6.25 -3.63 11.03
CA ARG A 77 7.62 -3.18 11.29
C ARG A 77 8.64 -4.31 11.25
N ALA A 78 8.32 -5.46 11.84
CA ALA A 78 9.23 -6.62 11.88
C ALA A 78 9.57 -7.18 10.49
N ARG A 79 8.64 -7.05 9.53
CA ARG A 79 8.83 -7.51 8.15
C ARG A 79 9.14 -6.39 7.14
N TYR A 80 9.31 -5.15 7.60
CA TYR A 80 9.44 -3.98 6.75
C TYR A 80 10.59 -4.08 5.75
N ASP A 81 11.74 -4.59 6.17
CA ASP A 81 12.91 -4.77 5.30
C ASP A 81 12.62 -5.77 4.19
N ARG A 82 12.00 -6.91 4.52
CA ARG A 82 11.71 -7.99 3.57
C ARG A 82 10.60 -7.61 2.59
N ASP A 83 9.51 -7.04 3.08
CA ASP A 83 8.27 -6.88 2.32
C ASP A 83 8.11 -5.48 1.71
N VAL A 84 8.91 -4.52 2.14
CA VAL A 84 8.90 -3.15 1.61
C VAL A 84 10.25 -2.80 1.01
N LEU A 85 11.31 -2.73 1.82
CA LEU A 85 12.59 -2.18 1.38
C LEU A 85 13.29 -3.00 0.30
N ALA A 86 13.12 -4.33 0.32
CA ALA A 86 13.68 -5.23 -0.70
C ALA A 86 13.15 -4.95 -2.13
N HIS A 87 11.98 -4.31 -2.23
CA HIS A 87 11.38 -3.93 -3.52
C HIS A 87 11.87 -2.58 -4.05
N ASN A 88 12.68 -1.83 -3.28
CA ASN A 88 13.15 -0.47 -3.61
C ASN A 88 12.01 0.45 -4.03
N PRO A 89 10.94 0.61 -3.22
CA PRO A 89 9.77 1.36 -3.63
C PRO A 89 10.06 2.86 -3.72
N ASP A 90 9.30 3.53 -4.57
CA ASP A 90 9.24 4.99 -4.65
C ASP A 90 8.13 5.54 -3.73
N VAL A 91 7.09 4.74 -3.52
CA VAL A 91 5.94 5.04 -2.66
C VAL A 91 5.64 3.84 -1.77
N VAL A 92 5.36 4.08 -0.50
CA VAL A 92 4.78 3.09 0.42
C VAL A 92 3.44 3.58 0.94
N LEU A 93 2.42 2.73 0.81
CA LEU A 93 1.16 2.84 1.52
C LEU A 93 1.26 1.99 2.77
N ILE A 94 0.99 2.56 3.95
CA ILE A 94 0.89 1.85 5.23
C ILE A 94 -0.57 1.87 5.67
N ALA A 95 -1.20 0.70 5.66
CA ALA A 95 -2.60 0.47 6.05
C ALA A 95 -2.64 -0.61 7.15
N LEU A 96 -2.17 -0.23 8.34
CA LEU A 96 -2.06 -1.08 9.53
C LEU A 96 -2.70 -0.38 10.73
N GLY A 97 -2.97 -1.12 11.80
CA GLY A 97 -3.52 -0.58 13.03
C GLY A 97 -4.91 -1.14 13.38
N ALA A 98 -5.63 -1.72 12.42
CA ALA A 98 -6.92 -2.33 12.68
C ALA A 98 -6.82 -3.45 13.72
N ASN A 99 -5.86 -4.36 13.58
CA ASN A 99 -5.66 -5.44 14.54
C ASN A 99 -5.09 -4.97 15.88
N ASP A 100 -4.32 -3.89 15.93
CA ASP A 100 -3.91 -3.25 17.19
C ASP A 100 -5.15 -2.76 17.95
N PHE A 101 -6.08 -2.10 17.26
CA PHE A 101 -7.35 -1.65 17.83
C PHE A 101 -8.21 -2.83 18.32
N TRP A 102 -8.44 -3.85 17.50
CA TRP A 102 -9.29 -4.97 17.85
C TRP A 102 -8.76 -5.77 19.03
N ARG A 103 -7.46 -6.01 19.07
CA ARG A 103 -6.81 -6.74 20.16
C ARG A 103 -6.65 -5.90 21.43
N ASN A 104 -6.56 -4.58 21.29
CA ASN A 104 -6.34 -3.61 22.39
C ASN A 104 -5.24 -4.08 23.38
N SER A 105 -4.18 -4.66 22.84
CA SER A 105 -3.12 -5.29 23.63
C SER A 105 -1.90 -4.40 23.84
N ARG A 106 -1.85 -3.24 23.17
CA ARG A 106 -0.67 -2.36 23.16
C ARG A 106 -1.09 -0.90 23.34
N PRO A 107 -0.35 -0.12 24.16
CA PRO A 107 -0.60 1.32 24.31
C PRO A 107 -0.38 2.08 23.00
N VAL A 108 -1.23 3.07 22.71
CA VAL A 108 -1.13 3.90 21.49
C VAL A 108 0.25 4.54 21.30
N PRO A 109 0.97 5.03 22.34
CA PRO A 109 2.33 5.54 22.15
C PRO A 109 3.34 4.49 21.64
N VAL A 110 3.16 3.22 22.01
CA VAL A 110 4.02 2.11 21.55
C VAL A 110 3.71 1.82 20.08
N MET A 111 2.44 1.75 19.70
CA MET A 111 1.97 1.60 18.32
C MET A 111 2.52 2.75 17.44
N GLY A 112 2.46 3.99 17.95
CA GLY A 112 3.02 5.16 17.28
C GLY A 112 4.55 5.09 17.12
N GLY A 113 5.25 4.44 18.01
CA GLY A 113 6.68 4.17 17.89
C GLY A 113 7.01 3.28 16.68
N ASP A 114 6.20 2.24 16.44
CA ASP A 114 6.36 1.34 15.30
C ASP A 114 6.05 2.04 13.97
N LEU A 115 4.92 2.75 13.90
CA LEU A 115 4.56 3.52 12.71
C LEU A 115 5.62 4.59 12.39
N ARG A 116 6.06 5.36 13.40
CA ARG A 116 7.10 6.38 13.24
C ARG A 116 8.40 5.80 12.72
N ALA A 117 8.80 4.62 13.19
CA ALA A 117 10.03 3.95 12.73
C ALA A 117 9.96 3.61 11.24
N MET A 118 8.83 3.05 10.76
CA MET A 118 8.62 2.72 9.34
C MET A 118 8.58 3.99 8.47
N VAL A 119 7.83 5.00 8.88
CA VAL A 119 7.72 6.28 8.16
C VAL A 119 9.07 6.98 8.08
N LYS A 120 9.78 7.08 9.19
CA LYS A 120 11.12 7.69 9.25
C LYS A 120 12.10 7.01 8.31
N GLU A 121 12.12 5.68 8.29
CA GLU A 121 13.01 4.93 7.39
C GLU A 121 12.64 5.13 5.92
N ALA A 122 11.34 5.13 5.59
CA ALA A 122 10.88 5.44 4.24
C ALA A 122 11.32 6.83 3.79
N ARG A 123 11.10 7.85 4.61
CA ARG A 123 11.46 9.24 4.30
C ARG A 123 12.98 9.41 4.17
N ARG A 124 13.77 8.75 5.04
CA ARG A 124 15.23 8.74 4.97
C ARG A 124 15.74 8.19 3.63
N ARG A 125 15.04 7.24 3.04
CA ARG A 125 15.35 6.65 1.72
C ARG A 125 14.76 7.45 0.55
N GLY A 126 14.08 8.56 0.80
CA GLY A 126 13.49 9.41 -0.23
C GLY A 126 12.15 8.91 -0.78
N MET A 127 11.54 7.90 -0.14
CA MET A 127 10.23 7.41 -0.52
C MET A 127 9.14 8.43 -0.17
N GLN A 128 8.07 8.44 -0.95
CA GLN A 128 6.81 9.06 -0.54
C GLN A 128 6.04 8.08 0.32
N VAL A 129 5.34 8.61 1.34
CA VAL A 129 4.57 7.80 2.28
C VAL A 129 3.12 8.25 2.27
N VAL A 130 2.22 7.29 2.20
CA VAL A 130 0.78 7.46 2.45
C VAL A 130 0.42 6.57 3.62
N VAL A 131 -0.17 7.13 4.66
CA VAL A 131 -0.78 6.36 5.76
C VAL A 131 -2.28 6.38 5.56
N ALA A 132 -2.89 5.22 5.52
CA ALA A 132 -4.33 5.07 5.39
C ALA A 132 -4.91 4.45 6.66
N SER A 133 -5.71 5.23 7.37
CA SER A 133 -6.45 4.78 8.53
C SER A 133 -7.69 4.00 8.13
N CYS A 134 -8.04 3.01 8.92
CA CYS A 134 -9.34 2.35 8.83
C CYS A 134 -10.38 2.94 9.81
N PHE A 135 -9.97 3.91 10.64
CA PHE A 135 -10.80 4.34 11.78
C PHE A 135 -11.73 5.51 11.45
N GLY A 136 -11.37 6.38 10.51
CA GLY A 136 -12.21 7.52 10.20
C GLY A 136 -12.41 8.48 11.37
N ASP A 137 -13.55 9.16 11.35
CA ASP A 137 -14.03 9.98 12.45
C ASP A 137 -15.01 9.20 13.34
N ARG A 138 -15.37 9.81 14.47
CA ARG A 138 -16.29 9.22 15.45
C ARG A 138 -17.67 8.94 14.84
N ASP A 139 -18.18 9.85 14.03
CA ASP A 139 -19.52 9.75 13.42
C ASP A 139 -19.62 8.50 12.53
N PHE A 140 -18.54 8.15 11.82
CA PHE A 140 -18.47 6.91 11.05
C PHE A 140 -18.66 5.67 11.94
N TRP A 141 -17.94 5.61 13.07
CA TRP A 141 -17.99 4.44 13.96
C TRP A 141 -19.30 4.34 14.73
N GLU A 142 -19.86 5.46 15.22
CA GLU A 142 -21.16 5.49 15.87
C GLU A 142 -22.26 4.98 14.94
N GLU A 143 -22.10 5.20 13.64
CA GLU A 143 -23.04 4.72 12.63
C GLU A 143 -22.89 3.23 12.30
N VAL A 144 -21.65 2.69 12.28
CA VAL A 144 -21.39 1.31 11.83
C VAL A 144 -21.18 0.31 12.96
N CYS A 145 -20.83 0.74 14.16
CA CYS A 145 -20.50 -0.12 15.29
C CYS A 145 -21.32 0.22 16.52
N THR A 146 -22.60 -0.18 16.52
CA THR A 146 -23.53 0.03 17.64
C THR A 146 -23.13 -0.75 18.91
N GLU A 147 -22.19 -1.68 18.81
CA GLU A 147 -21.70 -2.50 19.92
C GLU A 147 -20.50 -1.87 20.65
N PHE A 148 -19.96 -0.77 20.15
CA PHE A 148 -18.81 -0.11 20.77
C PHE A 148 -19.27 0.76 21.95
N ASP A 149 -18.57 0.60 23.07
CA ASP A 149 -18.67 1.53 24.18
C ASP A 149 -17.77 2.77 23.97
N ALA A 150 -17.93 3.76 24.88
CA ALA A 150 -17.18 5.02 24.78
C ALA A 150 -15.66 4.82 24.77
N SER A 151 -15.14 3.78 25.42
CA SER A 151 -13.70 3.50 25.50
C SER A 151 -13.13 3.03 24.16
N ARG A 152 -13.93 2.31 23.38
CA ARG A 152 -13.56 1.86 22.03
C ARG A 152 -13.52 3.03 21.05
N PHE A 153 -14.50 3.92 21.11
CA PHE A 153 -14.47 5.15 20.30
C PHE A 153 -13.27 6.03 20.65
N GLU A 154 -12.98 6.19 21.93
CA GLU A 154 -11.81 6.95 22.36
C GLU A 154 -10.50 6.34 21.87
N LEU A 155 -10.37 5.01 21.90
CA LEU A 155 -9.18 4.31 21.37
C LEU A 155 -9.03 4.55 19.86
N ALA A 156 -10.09 4.43 19.08
CA ALA A 156 -10.08 4.70 17.63
C ALA A 156 -9.61 6.13 17.33
N GLU A 157 -10.15 7.12 18.06
CA GLU A 157 -9.73 8.51 17.93
C GLU A 157 -8.28 8.75 18.34
N GLN A 158 -7.79 8.07 19.39
CA GLN A 158 -6.39 8.18 19.82
C GLN A 158 -5.45 7.63 18.73
N ILE A 159 -5.80 6.50 18.10
CA ILE A 159 -5.04 5.92 16.99
C ILE A 159 -5.05 6.88 15.81
N ALA A 160 -6.20 7.37 15.37
CA ALA A 160 -6.31 8.29 14.24
C ALA A 160 -5.54 9.60 14.48
N ARG A 161 -5.57 10.14 15.70
CA ARG A 161 -4.77 11.33 16.10
C ARG A 161 -3.27 11.04 16.04
N MET A 162 -2.83 9.86 16.50
CA MET A 162 -1.44 9.43 16.46
C MET A 162 -0.94 9.29 15.03
N GLU A 163 -1.71 8.65 14.15
CA GLU A 163 -1.39 8.47 12.73
C GLU A 163 -1.25 9.84 12.03
N ARG A 164 -2.23 10.74 12.22
CA ARG A 164 -2.20 12.09 11.67
C ARG A 164 -0.98 12.89 12.16
N ALA A 165 -0.70 12.88 13.46
CA ALA A 165 0.43 13.60 14.01
C ALA A 165 1.78 13.12 13.43
N ILE A 166 1.93 11.81 13.19
CA ILE A 166 3.13 11.27 12.53
C ILE A 166 3.18 11.70 11.06
N CYS A 167 2.05 11.72 10.36
CA CYS A 167 2.01 12.20 8.98
C CYS A 167 2.40 13.68 8.89
N ASP A 168 1.92 14.52 9.80
CA ASP A 168 2.27 15.93 9.85
C ASP A 168 3.77 16.15 10.17
N GLU A 169 4.32 15.36 11.13
CA GLU A 169 5.75 15.40 11.50
C GLU A 169 6.69 15.09 10.34
N TYR A 170 6.29 14.14 9.47
CA TYR A 170 7.14 13.66 8.36
C TYR A 170 6.67 14.11 6.97
N GLU A 171 5.72 15.05 6.89
CA GLU A 171 5.14 15.53 5.64
C GLU A 171 4.61 14.41 4.73
N CYS A 172 3.94 13.43 5.34
CA CYS A 172 3.30 12.31 4.65
C CYS A 172 1.88 12.67 4.21
N LEU A 173 1.33 11.91 3.29
CA LEU A 173 -0.09 11.99 2.97
C LEU A 173 -0.87 11.10 3.94
N TYR A 174 -2.02 11.59 4.38
CA TYR A 174 -2.91 10.87 5.29
C TYR A 174 -4.30 10.70 4.67
N VAL A 175 -4.78 9.46 4.66
CA VAL A 175 -6.16 9.12 4.28
C VAL A 175 -6.90 8.77 5.58
N PRO A 176 -7.82 9.61 6.06
CA PRO A 176 -8.40 9.48 7.40
C PRO A 176 -9.30 8.25 7.55
N ASN A 177 -9.92 7.79 6.46
CA ASN A 177 -10.74 6.59 6.44
C ASN A 177 -10.72 5.96 5.05
N MET A 178 -9.98 4.87 4.88
CA MET A 178 -9.92 4.18 3.59
C MET A 178 -11.20 3.37 3.28
N GLN A 179 -12.10 3.22 4.24
CA GLN A 179 -13.35 2.45 4.14
C GLN A 179 -14.60 3.34 4.11
N ILE A 180 -14.45 4.65 3.94
CA ILE A 180 -15.56 5.61 4.05
C ILE A 180 -16.75 5.28 3.12
N ASP A 181 -16.46 4.76 1.94
CA ASP A 181 -17.48 4.40 0.95
C ASP A 181 -17.95 2.93 1.07
N VAL A 182 -17.44 2.20 2.07
CA VAL A 182 -17.67 0.76 2.27
C VAL A 182 -18.20 0.51 3.68
N LYS A 183 -19.37 1.09 4.02
CA LYS A 183 -19.95 0.95 5.35
C LYS A 183 -20.57 -0.44 5.54
N PRO A 184 -20.19 -1.22 6.59
CA PRO A 184 -20.63 -2.59 6.81
C PRO A 184 -22.15 -2.76 6.79
N ASN A 185 -22.86 -1.92 7.52
CA ASN A 185 -24.30 -2.09 7.76
C ASN A 185 -25.21 -1.41 6.72
N ARG A 186 -24.67 -0.66 5.77
CA ARG A 186 -25.48 0.10 4.80
C ARG A 186 -25.37 -0.37 3.37
N LEU A 187 -24.31 -1.11 3.03
CA LEU A 187 -24.04 -1.53 1.65
C LEU A 187 -23.67 -3.04 1.63
N PRO A 188 -24.66 -3.93 1.83
CA PRO A 188 -24.46 -5.38 1.81
C PRO A 188 -23.60 -5.91 0.65
N PRO A 189 -23.60 -5.32 -0.56
CA PRO A 189 -22.80 -5.87 -1.66
C PRO A 189 -21.30 -5.66 -1.51
N PHE A 190 -20.80 -4.90 -0.53
CA PHE A 190 -19.38 -4.56 -0.41
C PHE A 190 -18.61 -5.33 0.67
N TRP A 191 -19.30 -6.15 1.48
CA TRP A 191 -18.67 -6.90 2.59
C TRP A 191 -18.88 -8.39 2.41
N ASP A 192 -17.94 -9.16 2.91
CA ASP A 192 -18.06 -10.61 3.03
C ASP A 192 -18.57 -11.04 4.43
N GLU A 193 -18.72 -12.34 4.64
CA GLU A 193 -19.20 -12.91 5.91
C GLU A 193 -18.17 -12.79 7.06
N THR A 194 -16.97 -12.28 6.78
CA THR A 194 -15.87 -12.13 7.75
C THR A 194 -15.59 -10.68 8.13
N ASP A 195 -16.54 -9.77 7.87
CA ASP A 195 -16.40 -8.33 8.11
C ASP A 195 -15.21 -7.68 7.37
N HIS A 196 -14.93 -8.19 6.17
CA HIS A 196 -13.93 -7.63 5.27
C HIS A 196 -14.56 -7.16 3.96
N PRO A 197 -14.01 -6.11 3.33
CA PRO A 197 -14.43 -5.72 2.00
C PRO A 197 -14.29 -6.88 1.01
N ASN A 198 -15.38 -7.24 0.36
CA ASN A 198 -15.36 -8.17 -0.75
C ASN A 198 -14.71 -7.53 -1.99
N ARG A 199 -14.75 -8.21 -3.14
CA ARG A 199 -14.17 -7.70 -4.39
C ARG A 199 -14.68 -6.30 -4.78
N ALA A 200 -15.99 -6.05 -4.66
CA ALA A 200 -16.59 -4.76 -5.00
C ALA A 200 -16.24 -3.68 -3.97
N GLY A 201 -16.22 -4.04 -2.68
CA GLY A 201 -15.77 -3.16 -1.61
C GLY A 201 -14.31 -2.74 -1.78
N ASN A 202 -13.44 -3.66 -2.18
CA ASN A 202 -12.03 -3.35 -2.46
C ASN A 202 -11.83 -2.41 -3.65
N GLU A 203 -12.76 -2.41 -4.62
CA GLU A 203 -12.77 -1.38 -5.68
C GLU A 203 -13.01 0.00 -5.09
N GLN A 204 -13.98 0.14 -4.18
CA GLN A 204 -14.27 1.41 -3.51
C GLN A 204 -13.08 1.86 -2.64
N VAL A 205 -12.46 0.95 -1.88
CA VAL A 205 -11.23 1.23 -1.12
C VAL A 205 -10.13 1.77 -2.06
N ALA A 206 -9.93 1.13 -3.21
CA ALA A 206 -8.93 1.59 -4.18
C ALA A 206 -9.26 3.00 -4.72
N LEU A 207 -10.53 3.28 -5.01
CA LEU A 207 -10.97 4.61 -5.46
C LEU A 207 -10.77 5.68 -4.37
N CYS A 208 -11.01 5.34 -3.10
CA CYS A 208 -10.75 6.22 -1.96
C CYS A 208 -9.26 6.56 -1.82
N LEU A 209 -8.38 5.56 -1.97
CA LEU A 209 -6.92 5.73 -1.86
C LEU A 209 -6.30 6.46 -3.07
N LEU A 210 -6.91 6.36 -4.23
CA LEU A 210 -6.34 6.79 -5.52
C LEU A 210 -5.87 8.25 -5.56
N PRO A 211 -6.60 9.26 -5.04
CA PRO A 211 -6.15 10.66 -5.07
C PRO A 211 -4.83 10.86 -4.33
N ALA A 212 -4.70 10.31 -3.10
CA ALA A 212 -3.49 10.42 -2.29
C ALA A 212 -2.31 9.69 -2.93
N LEU A 213 -2.55 8.49 -3.48
CA LEU A 213 -1.51 7.72 -4.15
C LEU A 213 -1.01 8.38 -5.44
N ARG A 214 -1.91 8.95 -6.27
CA ARG A 214 -1.51 9.74 -7.44
C ARG A 214 -0.70 10.97 -7.05
N GLN A 215 -1.09 11.65 -5.97
CA GLN A 215 -0.33 12.76 -5.44
C GLN A 215 1.06 12.32 -4.94
N ALA A 216 1.16 11.18 -4.25
CA ALA A 216 2.45 10.62 -3.83
C ALA A 216 3.33 10.31 -5.05
N VAL A 217 2.80 9.62 -6.06
CA VAL A 217 3.54 9.28 -7.30
C VAL A 217 4.01 10.53 -8.02
N SER A 218 3.20 11.59 -8.10
CA SER A 218 3.60 12.85 -8.76
C SER A 218 4.77 13.57 -8.08
N ARG A 219 5.02 13.26 -6.79
CA ARG A 219 6.16 13.80 -6.02
C ARG A 219 7.44 12.96 -6.17
N VAL A 220 7.36 11.81 -6.82
CA VAL A 220 8.54 10.97 -7.09
C VAL A 220 9.44 11.71 -8.07
N LYS A 221 10.68 12.00 -7.64
CA LYS A 221 11.66 12.62 -8.54
C LYS A 221 12.09 11.58 -9.59
N THR A 222 11.96 11.94 -10.85
CA THR A 222 12.46 11.10 -11.95
C THR A 222 13.96 10.86 -11.73
N LYS A 223 14.35 9.61 -11.57
CA LYS A 223 15.75 9.18 -11.38
C LYS A 223 16.46 9.10 -12.73
#